data_491ad835776f40eec45253456a75320a
#
_entry.id   491ad835776f40eec45253456a75320a
#
_cell.length_a   1.000
_cell.length_b   1.000
_cell.length_c   1.000
_cell.angle_alpha   90.00
_cell.angle_beta   90.00
_cell.angle_gamma   90.00
#
_symmetry.space_group_name_H-M   'P 1'
#
loop_
_entity.id
_entity.type
_entity.pdbx_description
1 polymer ?
#
loop_
_entity_poly.entity_id
_entity_poly.type
_entity_poly.pdbx_seq_one_letter_code
_entity_poly.pdbx_strand_id
1 'polypeptide(L)'
;MEALELSHGNEIRDFVQARLKRLLDSFSILKVGHITKFVEPISHRIGVVEALRIFSSREDINSLPVEGDFGVIGLLHKQNLLKKKTTLTGFTDPSVEKFLDQASFYVDASENCEKAMELILKRDAGRLYDDFMIYDKGRYFGIGSFADLTRNIAEIRNTDLTNARKMQEFLIGRNSADRPGLAVKKYVRMAYEIGGDYLQCMEITGNLSMLSSFDVSGKGIAAALLTSTLSSFFSTLKVCGSLSSYDPNSILSALNNVVIDQTPEEIFVAAAFVFIDREKREATFFNCGYSPVYVFFTEEESVKAKGKIIGPNLWPLGIKTFADLKSHTLPIHKNFRTFIHSDGLIDAYNEKGERYGEENLRKFLYPRCMKPVETLLADLDKEMKSFIGSAPQADDITVMIAEIS
;
A
#
# COMPACT_ATOMS: atom_id res chain seq x y z
N MET A 1 3.90 23.12 43.82
CA MET A 1 2.99 22.33 42.97
C MET A 1 2.66 23.02 41.65
N GLU A 2 2.32 24.32 41.63
CA GLU A 2 2.03 25.05 40.38
C GLU A 2 3.17 25.12 39.35
N ALA A 3 4.43 25.18 39.77
CA ALA A 3 5.58 25.22 38.85
C ALA A 3 5.87 23.89 38.15
N LEU A 4 5.46 22.77 38.73
CA LEU A 4 5.59 21.43 38.11
C LEU A 4 4.46 21.14 37.10
N GLU A 5 3.23 21.64 37.33
CA GLU A 5 2.14 21.54 36.38
C GLU A 5 2.35 22.40 35.16
N LEU A 6 2.96 23.58 35.28
CA LEU A 6 3.32 24.46 34.14
C LEU A 6 4.44 23.89 33.27
N SER A 7 5.41 23.13 33.87
CA SER A 7 6.47 22.49 33.12
C SER A 7 5.96 21.32 32.25
N HIS A 8 5.07 20.50 32.80
CA HIS A 8 4.45 19.38 32.09
C HIS A 8 3.53 19.85 30.95
N GLY A 9 2.80 20.95 31.15
CA GLY A 9 1.96 21.55 30.14
C GLY A 9 2.76 22.07 28.92
N ASN A 10 3.93 22.66 29.15
CA ASN A 10 4.82 23.13 28.08
C ASN A 10 5.48 21.97 27.32
N GLU A 11 5.96 20.93 28.02
CA GLU A 11 6.54 19.75 27.39
C GLU A 11 5.54 19.00 26.50
N ILE A 12 4.30 18.84 26.96
CA ILE A 12 3.21 18.24 26.16
C ILE A 12 2.89 19.12 24.95
N ARG A 13 2.82 20.43 25.13
CA ARG A 13 2.56 21.38 24.05
C ARG A 13 3.65 21.35 22.99
N ASP A 14 4.91 21.35 23.39
CA ASP A 14 6.06 21.29 22.48
C ASP A 14 6.14 19.95 21.74
N PHE A 15 5.86 18.83 22.45
CA PHE A 15 5.77 17.50 21.85
C PHE A 15 4.63 17.44 20.80
N VAL A 16 3.44 17.96 21.15
CA VAL A 16 2.27 17.98 20.24
C VAL A 16 2.56 18.88 19.04
N GLN A 17 3.16 20.06 19.24
CA GLN A 17 3.53 20.97 18.16
C GLN A 17 4.60 20.38 17.23
N ALA A 18 5.64 19.74 17.78
CA ALA A 18 6.66 19.06 16.98
C ALA A 18 6.08 17.88 16.18
N ARG A 19 5.14 17.15 16.78
CA ARG A 19 4.47 16.04 16.12
C ARG A 19 3.47 16.50 15.04
N LEU A 20 2.70 17.58 15.32
CA LEU A 20 1.83 18.23 14.36
C LEU A 20 2.63 18.82 13.18
N LYS A 21 3.77 19.47 13.44
CA LYS A 21 4.65 19.97 12.38
C LYS A 21 5.14 18.84 11.47
N ARG A 22 5.62 17.72 12.04
CA ARG A 22 6.04 16.54 11.25
C ARG A 22 4.88 15.94 10.45
N LEU A 23 3.66 15.90 11.01
CA LEU A 23 2.47 15.46 10.31
C LEU A 23 2.07 16.42 9.19
N LEU A 24 2.08 17.74 9.44
CA LEU A 24 1.78 18.76 8.45
C LEU A 24 2.82 18.78 7.33
N ASP A 25 4.10 18.56 7.64
CA ASP A 25 5.16 18.43 6.63
C ASP A 25 4.99 17.13 5.80
N SER A 26 4.39 16.08 6.37
CA SER A 26 4.08 14.83 5.66
C SER A 26 2.76 14.84 4.89
N PHE A 27 1.83 15.73 5.25
CA PHE A 27 0.54 15.95 4.57
C PHE A 27 0.54 17.22 3.73
N SER A 28 1.71 17.84 3.45
CA SER A 28 1.75 19.04 2.63
C SER A 28 1.22 18.72 1.23
N ILE A 29 0.02 19.21 0.94
CA ILE A 29 -0.50 19.31 -0.42
C ILE A 29 0.56 20.09 -1.20
N LEU A 30 1.26 19.41 -2.11
CA LEU A 30 2.31 20.06 -2.88
C LEU A 30 1.68 21.11 -3.78
N LYS A 31 2.07 22.34 -3.51
CA LYS A 31 1.73 23.49 -4.32
C LYS A 31 2.72 23.63 -5.45
N VAL A 32 2.26 24.20 -6.55
CA VAL A 32 3.09 24.49 -7.73
C VAL A 32 4.33 25.31 -7.37
N GLY A 33 4.23 26.19 -6.37
CA GLY A 33 5.37 26.96 -5.86
C GLY A 33 6.55 26.10 -5.37
N HIS A 34 6.31 24.86 -4.90
CA HIS A 34 7.39 23.97 -4.43
C HIS A 34 8.21 23.35 -5.55
N ILE A 35 7.64 23.25 -6.76
CA ILE A 35 8.33 22.71 -7.95
C ILE A 35 8.90 23.81 -8.84
N THR A 36 8.77 25.06 -8.42
CA THR A 36 9.19 26.21 -9.21
C THR A 36 10.70 26.23 -9.35
N LYS A 37 11.17 26.39 -10.59
CA LYS A 37 12.55 26.69 -10.91
C LYS A 37 12.64 28.18 -11.23
N PHE A 38 13.38 28.92 -10.41
CA PHE A 38 13.61 30.33 -10.72
C PHE A 38 14.57 30.42 -11.90
N VAL A 39 14.14 31.11 -12.94
CA VAL A 39 14.92 31.49 -14.10
C VAL A 39 14.79 32.97 -14.27
N GLU A 40 15.91 33.68 -14.28
CA GLU A 40 15.94 35.15 -14.43
C GLU A 40 15.39 35.54 -15.81
N PRO A 41 14.43 36.47 -15.88
CA PRO A 41 13.90 36.92 -17.15
C PRO A 41 14.96 37.64 -18.00
N ILE A 42 14.91 37.40 -19.30
CA ILE A 42 15.75 38.08 -20.28
C ILE A 42 14.98 39.20 -20.93
N SER A 43 15.68 40.28 -21.32
CA SER A 43 15.04 41.39 -22.03
C SER A 43 14.51 40.98 -23.41
N HIS A 44 13.31 41.42 -23.78
CA HIS A 44 12.73 41.18 -25.11
C HIS A 44 13.60 41.74 -26.27
N ARG A 45 14.56 42.65 -25.95
CA ARG A 45 15.43 43.32 -26.92
C ARG A 45 16.67 42.54 -27.29
N ILE A 46 17.04 41.49 -26.52
CA ILE A 46 18.24 40.72 -26.85
C ILE A 46 18.06 39.96 -28.18
N GLY A 47 19.20 39.65 -28.82
CA GLY A 47 19.22 38.87 -30.04
C GLY A 47 19.10 37.36 -29.79
N VAL A 48 18.68 36.63 -30.82
CA VAL A 48 18.57 35.16 -30.81
C VAL A 48 19.90 34.48 -30.48
N VAL A 49 21.03 35.05 -30.96
CA VAL A 49 22.37 34.46 -30.73
C VAL A 49 22.71 34.49 -29.24
N GLU A 50 22.40 35.58 -28.55
CA GLU A 50 22.61 35.70 -27.10
C GLU A 50 21.72 34.75 -26.31
N ALA A 51 20.44 34.66 -26.67
CA ALA A 51 19.52 33.69 -26.06
C ALA A 51 20.00 32.22 -26.23
N LEU A 52 20.52 31.85 -27.39
CA LEU A 52 21.11 30.57 -27.63
C LEU A 52 22.37 30.30 -26.79
N ARG A 53 23.19 31.34 -26.51
CA ARG A 53 24.34 31.21 -25.59
C ARG A 53 23.87 30.93 -24.16
N ILE A 54 22.80 31.60 -23.68
CA ILE A 54 22.20 31.35 -22.37
C ILE A 54 21.73 29.91 -22.29
N PHE A 55 20.98 29.41 -23.30
CA PHE A 55 20.57 28.00 -23.34
C PHE A 55 21.75 27.00 -23.39
N SER A 56 22.86 27.39 -24.00
CA SER A 56 24.07 26.53 -24.05
C SER A 56 24.83 26.49 -22.73
N SER A 57 24.78 27.57 -21.95
CA SER A 57 25.37 27.64 -20.61
C SER A 57 24.50 27.05 -19.51
N ARG A 58 23.20 26.87 -19.78
CA ARG A 58 22.19 26.34 -18.87
C ARG A 58 21.46 25.15 -19.52
N GLU A 59 22.07 24.00 -19.56
CA GLU A 59 21.49 22.77 -20.15
C GLU A 59 20.24 22.27 -19.39
N ASP A 60 20.07 22.75 -18.16
CA ASP A 60 19.01 22.38 -17.25
C ASP A 60 17.68 23.10 -17.52
N ILE A 61 17.62 24.04 -18.50
CA ILE A 61 16.42 24.80 -18.86
C ILE A 61 16.07 24.65 -20.34
N ASN A 62 14.77 24.55 -20.63
CA ASN A 62 14.23 24.46 -21.98
C ASN A 62 13.49 25.73 -22.41
N SER A 63 13.24 26.64 -21.48
CA SER A 63 12.55 27.90 -21.71
C SER A 63 13.17 29.04 -20.94
N LEU A 64 13.17 30.24 -21.54
CA LEU A 64 13.59 31.48 -20.89
C LEU A 64 12.36 32.40 -20.79
N PRO A 65 12.06 32.91 -19.59
CA PRO A 65 11.06 33.97 -19.44
C PRO A 65 11.59 35.24 -20.08
N VAL A 66 10.72 35.94 -20.78
CA VAL A 66 11.07 37.19 -21.47
C VAL A 66 10.32 38.35 -20.84
N GLU A 67 11.07 39.37 -20.43
CA GLU A 67 10.55 40.57 -19.81
C GLU A 67 10.43 41.71 -20.82
N GLY A 68 9.26 42.36 -20.83
CA GLY A 68 8.96 43.61 -21.53
C GLY A 68 8.99 44.80 -20.55
N ASP A 69 8.47 45.94 -21.00
CA ASP A 69 8.47 47.15 -20.21
C ASP A 69 7.62 47.11 -18.94
N PHE A 70 6.68 46.14 -18.81
CA PHE A 70 5.75 46.02 -17.68
C PHE A 70 5.81 44.69 -16.97
N GLY A 71 6.84 43.88 -17.19
CA GLY A 71 7.03 42.56 -16.57
C GLY A 71 7.19 41.43 -17.58
N VAL A 72 7.12 40.18 -17.11
CA VAL A 72 7.28 39.00 -17.99
C VAL A 72 6.10 38.87 -18.95
N ILE A 73 6.41 38.87 -20.25
CA ILE A 73 5.41 38.87 -21.33
C ILE A 73 5.22 37.52 -22.01
N GLY A 74 6.05 36.52 -21.68
CA GLY A 74 5.90 35.15 -22.21
C GLY A 74 7.17 34.32 -22.06
N LEU A 75 7.17 33.12 -22.65
CA LEU A 75 8.28 32.17 -22.67
C LEU A 75 8.91 32.07 -24.04
N LEU A 76 10.21 32.00 -24.08
CA LEU A 76 11.01 31.68 -25.26
C LEU A 76 11.45 30.20 -25.16
N HIS A 77 10.87 29.31 -25.95
CA HIS A 77 11.20 27.91 -25.94
C HIS A 77 12.42 27.60 -26.83
N LYS A 78 13.39 26.88 -26.29
CA LYS A 78 14.62 26.47 -27.00
C LYS A 78 14.33 25.79 -28.33
N GLN A 79 13.35 24.89 -28.35
CA GLN A 79 12.97 24.16 -29.56
C GLN A 79 12.43 25.07 -30.67
N ASN A 80 11.68 26.12 -30.32
CA ASN A 80 11.14 27.07 -31.28
C ASN A 80 12.23 27.89 -31.96
N LEU A 81 13.28 28.26 -31.19
CA LEU A 81 14.45 28.91 -31.77
C LEU A 81 15.22 28.00 -32.70
N LEU A 82 15.46 26.73 -32.31
CA LEU A 82 16.20 25.79 -33.15
C LEU A 82 15.47 25.45 -34.45
N LYS A 83 14.15 25.26 -34.41
CA LYS A 83 13.34 25.00 -35.63
C LYS A 83 13.36 26.18 -36.61
N LYS A 84 13.35 27.41 -36.11
CA LYS A 84 13.32 28.62 -36.96
C LYS A 84 14.72 29.11 -37.37
N LYS A 85 15.81 28.67 -36.68
CA LYS A 85 17.19 28.99 -37.05
C LYS A 85 17.54 28.52 -38.46
N THR A 86 17.00 27.43 -38.93
CA THR A 86 17.17 26.91 -40.29
C THR A 86 16.54 27.78 -41.41
N THR A 87 15.64 28.68 -41.02
CA THR A 87 14.96 29.62 -41.95
C THR A 87 15.53 31.04 -41.89
N LEU A 88 16.47 31.31 -40.98
CA LEU A 88 17.13 32.64 -40.86
C LEU A 88 18.32 32.71 -41.83
N THR A 89 18.01 32.98 -43.09
CA THR A 89 19.01 33.36 -44.13
C THR A 89 19.19 34.88 -44.11
N GLY A 90 20.14 35.41 -43.31
CA GLY A 90 20.44 36.85 -43.28
C GLY A 90 21.43 37.26 -42.21
N PHE A 91 22.17 38.33 -42.41
CA PHE A 91 23.21 38.87 -41.56
C PHE A 91 22.72 39.60 -40.28
N THR A 92 21.41 39.60 -39.99
CA THR A 92 20.82 40.31 -38.86
C THR A 92 20.43 39.34 -37.78
N ASP A 93 20.87 39.57 -36.52
CA ASP A 93 20.43 38.87 -35.34
C ASP A 93 19.06 39.45 -34.89
N PRO A 94 17.93 38.77 -35.13
CA PRO A 94 16.62 39.31 -34.78
C PRO A 94 16.41 39.28 -33.27
N SER A 95 15.61 40.23 -32.77
CA SER A 95 15.14 40.23 -31.38
C SER A 95 14.35 38.94 -31.06
N VAL A 96 14.52 38.44 -29.83
CA VAL A 96 13.81 37.26 -29.31
C VAL A 96 12.30 37.44 -29.27
N GLU A 97 11.82 38.68 -29.24
CA GLU A 97 10.39 39.03 -29.24
C GLU A 97 9.59 38.35 -30.40
N LYS A 98 10.24 38.22 -31.57
CA LYS A 98 9.62 37.57 -32.76
C LYS A 98 9.38 36.06 -32.60
N PHE A 99 10.00 35.46 -31.58
CA PHE A 99 9.95 34.00 -31.31
C PHE A 99 9.23 33.67 -30.03
N LEU A 100 8.75 34.71 -29.35
CA LEU A 100 8.06 34.59 -28.07
C LEU A 100 6.73 33.84 -28.21
N ASP A 101 6.47 32.96 -27.29
CA ASP A 101 5.15 32.42 -27.07
C ASP A 101 4.34 33.36 -26.15
N GLN A 102 3.59 34.26 -26.74
CA GLN A 102 2.72 35.17 -26.00
C GLN A 102 1.50 34.51 -25.38
N ALA A 103 1.12 33.33 -25.89
CA ALA A 103 0.05 32.49 -25.32
C ALA A 103 0.59 31.50 -24.28
N SER A 104 1.72 31.83 -23.62
CA SER A 104 2.30 31.00 -22.58
C SER A 104 1.29 30.74 -21.47
N PHE A 105 1.17 29.48 -21.08
CA PHE A 105 0.32 29.05 -19.97
C PHE A 105 0.97 29.45 -18.63
N TYR A 106 0.16 29.85 -17.67
CA TYR A 106 0.64 30.18 -16.33
C TYR A 106 -0.24 29.59 -15.24
N VAL A 107 0.34 29.35 -14.08
CA VAL A 107 -0.31 28.80 -12.88
C VAL A 107 0.11 29.63 -11.67
N ASP A 108 -0.79 29.81 -10.70
CA ASP A 108 -0.45 30.43 -9.43
C ASP A 108 0.37 29.48 -8.55
N ALA A 109 1.38 29.99 -7.87
CA ALA A 109 2.27 29.23 -6.99
C ALA A 109 1.51 28.54 -5.83
N SER A 110 0.36 29.10 -5.42
CA SER A 110 -0.50 28.51 -4.39
C SER A 110 -1.43 27.40 -4.89
N GLU A 111 -1.47 27.13 -6.20
CA GLU A 111 -2.32 26.09 -6.78
C GLU A 111 -1.78 24.70 -6.45
N ASN A 112 -2.69 23.72 -6.35
CA ASN A 112 -2.35 22.32 -6.16
C ASN A 112 -1.71 21.74 -7.43
N CYS A 113 -0.65 20.94 -7.29
CA CYS A 113 0.03 20.30 -8.43
C CYS A 113 -0.90 19.37 -9.23
N GLU A 114 -1.85 18.67 -8.60
CA GLU A 114 -2.80 17.82 -9.31
C GLU A 114 -3.74 18.64 -10.19
N LYS A 115 -4.25 19.77 -9.66
CA LYS A 115 -5.10 20.69 -10.43
C LYS A 115 -4.32 21.37 -11.56
N ALA A 116 -3.07 21.75 -11.32
CA ALA A 116 -2.19 22.27 -12.37
C ALA A 116 -1.99 21.23 -13.48
N MET A 117 -1.80 19.94 -13.12
CA MET A 117 -1.70 18.84 -14.07
C MET A 117 -2.96 18.70 -14.91
N GLU A 118 -4.17 18.74 -14.30
CA GLU A 118 -5.43 18.70 -15.02
C GLU A 118 -5.57 19.83 -16.05
N LEU A 119 -5.12 21.04 -15.68
CA LEU A 119 -5.13 22.20 -16.60
C LEU A 119 -4.14 22.02 -17.73
N ILE A 120 -2.95 21.48 -17.47
CA ILE A 120 -1.94 21.20 -18.50
C ILE A 120 -2.41 20.12 -19.46
N LEU A 121 -3.07 19.05 -18.97
CA LEU A 121 -3.61 17.98 -19.79
C LEU A 121 -4.74 18.43 -20.76
N LYS A 122 -5.35 19.59 -20.52
CA LYS A 122 -6.34 20.22 -21.42
C LYS A 122 -5.70 21.04 -22.54
N ARG A 123 -4.37 21.21 -22.53
CA ARG A 123 -3.64 21.93 -23.60
C ARG A 123 -3.59 21.07 -24.88
N ASP A 124 -3.35 21.71 -26.01
CA ASP A 124 -3.10 21.02 -27.27
C ASP A 124 -1.96 20.00 -27.14
N ALA A 125 -2.12 18.83 -27.75
CA ALA A 125 -1.14 17.75 -27.65
C ALA A 125 0.31 18.17 -28.00
N GLY A 126 0.45 19.08 -28.97
CA GLY A 126 1.76 19.62 -29.37
C GLY A 126 2.40 20.56 -28.33
N ARG A 127 1.64 20.99 -27.33
CA ARG A 127 2.08 21.94 -26.27
C ARG A 127 2.10 21.32 -24.87
N LEU A 128 1.78 20.05 -24.76
CA LEU A 128 1.67 19.36 -23.48
C LEU A 128 2.97 19.42 -22.67
N TYR A 129 4.11 19.33 -23.32
CA TYR A 129 5.44 19.30 -22.71
C TYR A 129 6.12 20.68 -22.67
N ASP A 130 5.44 21.74 -23.13
CA ASP A 130 5.98 23.09 -23.02
C ASP A 130 6.00 23.52 -21.55
N ASP A 131 7.08 24.15 -21.13
CA ASP A 131 7.18 24.78 -19.81
C ASP A 131 6.09 25.85 -19.65
N PHE A 132 5.77 26.16 -18.40
CA PHE A 132 4.76 27.15 -18.05
C PHE A 132 5.29 28.12 -17.01
N MET A 133 4.73 29.32 -17.00
CA MET A 133 5.07 30.33 -16.02
C MET A 133 4.36 30.09 -14.70
N ILE A 134 5.04 30.41 -13.62
CA ILE A 134 4.47 30.37 -12.28
C ILE A 134 4.49 31.80 -11.71
N TYR A 135 3.35 32.21 -11.20
CA TYR A 135 3.17 33.54 -10.57
C TYR A 135 2.82 33.35 -9.10
N ASP A 136 3.34 34.22 -8.25
CA ASP A 136 2.90 34.37 -6.87
C ASP A 136 2.35 35.78 -6.68
N LYS A 137 1.08 35.91 -6.26
CA LYS A 137 0.38 37.19 -6.04
C LYS A 137 0.53 38.17 -7.20
N GLY A 138 0.43 37.64 -8.44
CA GLY A 138 0.52 38.45 -9.66
C GLY A 138 1.95 38.85 -10.08
N ARG A 139 2.99 38.37 -9.40
CA ARG A 139 4.40 38.56 -9.78
C ARG A 139 4.99 37.28 -10.32
N TYR A 140 5.82 37.39 -11.34
CA TYR A 140 6.57 36.26 -11.86
C TYR A 140 7.40 35.62 -10.74
N PHE A 141 7.27 34.31 -10.57
CA PHE A 141 7.93 33.55 -9.52
C PHE A 141 8.94 32.53 -10.09
N GLY A 142 8.70 32.03 -11.30
CA GLY A 142 9.57 31.10 -12.00
C GLY A 142 8.87 30.33 -13.10
N ILE A 143 9.47 29.23 -13.50
CA ILE A 143 8.91 28.28 -14.49
C ILE A 143 8.73 26.92 -13.86
N GLY A 144 7.77 26.16 -14.41
CA GLY A 144 7.55 24.76 -14.12
C GLY A 144 7.51 23.94 -15.40
N SER A 145 7.79 22.66 -15.31
CA SER A 145 7.68 21.71 -16.40
C SER A 145 6.68 20.60 -16.11
N PHE A 146 6.14 19.98 -17.17
CA PHE A 146 5.32 18.78 -17.06
C PHE A 146 6.06 17.65 -16.33
N ALA A 147 7.36 17.51 -16.62
CA ALA A 147 8.19 16.48 -16.00
C ALA A 147 8.34 16.70 -14.48
N ASP A 148 8.53 17.93 -14.03
CA ASP A 148 8.65 18.25 -12.61
C ASP A 148 7.31 18.01 -11.87
N LEU A 149 6.19 18.41 -12.46
CA LEU A 149 4.86 18.08 -11.92
C LEU A 149 4.65 16.58 -11.78
N THR A 150 4.91 15.82 -12.84
CA THR A 150 4.71 14.37 -12.86
C THR A 150 5.57 13.68 -11.81
N ARG A 151 6.86 14.07 -11.73
CA ARG A 151 7.80 13.52 -10.74
C ARG A 151 7.30 13.78 -9.32
N ASN A 152 6.94 15.01 -9.03
CA ASN A 152 6.51 15.39 -7.68
C ASN A 152 5.18 14.71 -7.27
N ILE A 153 4.20 14.65 -8.18
CA ILE A 153 2.95 13.92 -7.91
C ILE A 153 3.23 12.43 -7.63
N ALA A 154 4.13 11.81 -8.41
CA ALA A 154 4.52 10.42 -8.19
C ALA A 154 5.24 10.21 -6.85
N GLU A 155 6.14 11.12 -6.46
CA GLU A 155 6.86 11.06 -5.17
C GLU A 155 5.91 11.15 -3.98
N ILE A 156 4.88 12.03 -4.04
CA ILE A 156 3.89 12.11 -2.97
C ILE A 156 3.10 10.82 -2.87
N ARG A 157 2.52 10.37 -3.99
CA ARG A 157 1.74 9.14 -4.00
C ARG A 157 2.54 7.96 -3.47
N ASN A 158 3.81 7.84 -3.83
CA ASN A 158 4.70 6.81 -3.30
C ASN A 158 4.93 6.97 -1.79
N THR A 159 5.05 8.20 -1.31
CA THR A 159 5.21 8.48 0.12
C THR A 159 3.96 8.09 0.91
N ASP A 160 2.77 8.46 0.41
CA ASP A 160 1.49 8.13 1.05
C ASP A 160 1.27 6.61 1.09
N LEU A 161 1.52 5.91 -0.03
CA LEU A 161 1.46 4.45 -0.09
C LEU A 161 2.46 3.79 0.86
N THR A 162 3.68 4.31 0.95
CA THR A 162 4.70 3.81 1.89
C THR A 162 4.27 3.99 3.34
N ASN A 163 3.64 5.10 3.68
CA ASN A 163 3.12 5.35 5.03
C ASN A 163 1.92 4.43 5.35
N ALA A 164 1.02 4.23 4.38
CA ALA A 164 -0.08 3.28 4.52
C ALA A 164 0.41 1.84 4.71
N ARG A 165 1.44 1.43 3.95
CA ARG A 165 2.12 0.14 4.10
C ARG A 165 2.69 -0.05 5.51
N LYS A 166 3.45 0.93 6.02
CA LYS A 166 4.00 0.86 7.40
C LYS A 166 2.91 0.69 8.44
N MET A 167 1.76 1.35 8.27
CA MET A 167 0.62 1.19 9.16
C MET A 167 0.06 -0.22 9.08
N GLN A 168 -0.11 -0.77 7.90
CA GLN A 168 -0.61 -2.14 7.70
C GLN A 168 0.37 -3.19 8.27
N GLU A 169 1.67 -3.06 7.99
CA GLU A 169 2.70 -3.93 8.57
C GLU A 169 2.69 -3.89 10.11
N PHE A 170 2.48 -2.71 10.69
CA PHE A 170 2.34 -2.55 12.14
C PHE A 170 1.10 -3.27 12.68
N LEU A 171 -0.04 -3.18 12.00
CA LEU A 171 -1.27 -3.87 12.39
C LEU A 171 -1.11 -5.40 12.33
N ILE A 172 -0.48 -5.91 11.27
CA ILE A 172 -0.19 -7.35 11.11
C ILE A 172 0.85 -7.82 12.13
N GLY A 173 1.89 -7.03 12.38
CA GLY A 173 2.99 -7.37 13.28
C GLY A 173 2.60 -7.43 14.76
N ARG A 174 1.64 -6.60 15.21
CA ARG A 174 1.14 -6.59 16.60
C ARG A 174 0.45 -7.89 17.03
N ASN A 175 0.10 -8.73 16.08
CA ASN A 175 -0.65 -9.96 16.27
C ASN A 175 0.26 -11.17 16.42
N SER A 176 1.45 -11.05 17.00
CA SER A 176 2.30 -12.20 17.35
C SER A 176 1.75 -12.88 18.59
N ALA A 177 1.69 -14.19 18.58
CA ALA A 177 1.13 -14.94 19.69
C ALA A 177 1.85 -16.26 19.93
N ASP A 178 3.13 -16.19 20.23
CA ASP A 178 3.76 -17.31 20.90
C ASP A 178 3.22 -17.35 22.33
N ARG A 179 2.54 -18.43 22.67
CA ARG A 179 1.97 -18.70 24.00
C ARG A 179 2.51 -20.01 24.52
N PRO A 180 2.55 -20.23 25.83
CA PRO A 180 2.86 -21.55 26.35
C PRO A 180 1.97 -22.60 25.70
N GLY A 181 2.57 -23.58 24.98
CA GLY A 181 1.86 -24.62 24.28
C GLY A 181 1.24 -24.26 22.92
N LEU A 182 1.46 -23.04 22.42
CA LEU A 182 1.02 -22.62 21.07
C LEU A 182 2.07 -21.68 20.45
N ALA A 183 2.77 -22.17 19.43
CA ALA A 183 3.68 -21.37 18.61
C ALA A 183 3.00 -20.97 17.30
N VAL A 184 3.03 -19.67 16.96
CA VAL A 184 2.43 -19.15 15.72
C VAL A 184 3.50 -18.39 14.94
N LYS A 185 3.72 -18.81 13.70
CA LYS A 185 4.64 -18.15 12.75
C LYS A 185 3.89 -17.72 11.50
N LYS A 186 4.32 -16.60 10.94
CA LYS A 186 3.72 -15.98 9.77
C LYS A 186 4.75 -15.75 8.68
N TYR A 187 4.32 -15.89 7.44
CA TYR A 187 5.04 -15.47 6.26
C TYR A 187 4.12 -14.56 5.45
N VAL A 188 4.62 -13.39 5.08
CA VAL A 188 3.86 -12.39 4.33
C VAL A 188 4.75 -11.83 3.23
N ARG A 189 4.27 -11.89 2.00
CA ARG A 189 4.90 -11.28 0.83
C ARG A 189 3.83 -10.53 0.05
N MET A 190 3.83 -9.22 0.16
CA MET A 190 2.87 -8.36 -0.53
C MET A 190 3.20 -8.24 -2.02
N ALA A 191 2.16 -8.25 -2.86
CA ALA A 191 2.27 -8.01 -4.30
C ALA A 191 2.39 -6.51 -4.62
N TYR A 192 1.71 -5.69 -3.83
CA TYR A 192 1.67 -4.23 -3.97
C TYR A 192 2.16 -3.55 -2.69
N GLU A 193 2.23 -2.22 -2.72
CA GLU A 193 2.61 -1.42 -1.54
C GLU A 193 1.69 -1.66 -0.35
N ILE A 194 0.40 -1.88 -0.61
CA ILE A 194 -0.63 -2.23 0.38
C ILE A 194 -1.50 -3.36 -0.15
N GLY A 195 -1.82 -4.35 0.69
CA GLY A 195 -2.52 -5.57 0.33
C GLY A 195 -3.91 -5.69 0.96
N GLY A 196 -4.65 -6.70 0.47
CA GLY A 196 -5.95 -7.12 1.01
C GLY A 196 -5.85 -8.15 2.13
N ASP A 197 -4.70 -8.82 2.25
CA ASP A 197 -4.50 -9.88 3.22
C ASP A 197 -4.29 -9.35 4.64
N TYR A 198 -4.96 -9.99 5.60
CA TYR A 198 -4.81 -9.68 7.02
C TYR A 198 -4.76 -10.95 7.86
N LEU A 199 -3.82 -11.01 8.80
CA LEU A 199 -3.61 -12.13 9.72
C LEU A 199 -3.86 -11.67 11.15
N GLN A 200 -4.75 -12.38 11.86
CA GLN A 200 -5.04 -12.13 13.26
C GLN A 200 -4.71 -13.35 14.10
N CYS A 201 -4.08 -13.12 15.25
CA CYS A 201 -3.95 -14.10 16.30
C CYS A 201 -4.27 -13.44 17.63
N MET A 202 -5.21 -13.97 18.38
CA MET A 202 -5.59 -13.44 19.68
C MET A 202 -5.95 -14.52 20.67
N GLU A 203 -5.73 -14.23 21.95
CA GLU A 203 -6.25 -15.02 23.05
C GLU A 203 -7.63 -14.50 23.43
N ILE A 204 -8.60 -15.39 23.43
CA ILE A 204 -9.98 -15.10 23.86
C ILE A 204 -10.08 -15.32 25.36
N THR A 205 -9.60 -16.46 25.83
CA THR A 205 -9.44 -16.77 27.27
C THR A 205 -8.06 -17.39 27.50
N GLY A 206 -7.66 -17.60 28.73
CA GLY A 206 -6.38 -18.27 29.05
C GLY A 206 -6.16 -19.60 28.32
N ASN A 207 -7.22 -20.30 27.95
CA ASN A 207 -7.16 -21.60 27.27
C ASN A 207 -7.65 -21.58 25.81
N LEU A 208 -8.41 -20.57 25.40
CA LEU A 208 -8.97 -20.43 24.05
C LEU A 208 -8.23 -19.37 23.26
N SER A 209 -7.60 -19.76 22.17
CA SER A 209 -6.95 -18.89 21.21
C SER A 209 -7.66 -18.93 19.87
N MET A 210 -7.69 -17.80 19.16
CA MET A 210 -8.21 -17.69 17.80
C MET A 210 -7.08 -17.28 16.85
N LEU A 211 -7.01 -18.00 15.75
CA LEU A 211 -6.19 -17.66 14.57
C LEU A 211 -7.15 -17.37 13.43
N SER A 212 -6.90 -16.32 12.69
CA SER A 212 -7.69 -16.04 11.50
C SER A 212 -6.84 -15.39 10.40
N SER A 213 -7.16 -15.75 9.18
CA SER A 213 -6.60 -15.19 7.97
C SER A 213 -7.73 -14.68 7.10
N PHE A 214 -7.53 -13.50 6.52
CA PHE A 214 -8.51 -12.77 5.74
C PHE A 214 -7.90 -12.40 4.40
N ASP A 215 -8.70 -12.48 3.37
CA ASP A 215 -8.43 -11.99 2.04
C ASP A 215 -9.62 -11.14 1.58
N VAL A 216 -9.37 -9.86 1.41
CA VAL A 216 -10.39 -8.87 1.02
C VAL A 216 -10.50 -8.83 -0.50
N SER A 217 -11.70 -9.04 -1.02
CA SER A 217 -11.94 -8.89 -2.45
C SER A 217 -11.55 -7.49 -2.95
N GLY A 218 -10.71 -7.43 -3.99
CA GLY A 218 -10.15 -6.19 -4.50
C GLY A 218 -8.73 -5.92 -3.97
N LYS A 219 -8.13 -4.82 -4.43
CA LYS A 219 -6.72 -4.49 -4.16
C LYS A 219 -6.55 -3.02 -3.82
N GLY A 220 -5.41 -2.69 -3.23
CA GLY A 220 -5.03 -1.32 -2.95
C GLY A 220 -5.74 -0.69 -1.74
N ILE A 221 -6.00 0.61 -1.81
CA ILE A 221 -6.46 1.41 -0.66
C ILE A 221 -7.80 0.90 -0.10
N ALA A 222 -8.76 0.52 -0.95
CA ALA A 222 -10.06 0.06 -0.49
C ALA A 222 -9.95 -1.22 0.36
N ALA A 223 -9.17 -2.20 -0.10
CA ALA A 223 -8.91 -3.42 0.64
C ALA A 223 -8.16 -3.13 1.96
N ALA A 224 -7.17 -2.23 1.95
CA ALA A 224 -6.44 -1.83 3.15
C ALA A 224 -7.31 -1.12 4.20
N LEU A 225 -8.31 -0.34 3.80
CA LEU A 225 -9.27 0.26 4.72
C LEU A 225 -10.10 -0.81 5.43
N LEU A 226 -10.50 -1.84 4.70
CA LEU A 226 -11.27 -2.94 5.30
C LEU A 226 -10.38 -3.80 6.23
N THR A 227 -9.11 -4.05 5.90
CA THR A 227 -8.18 -4.70 6.84
C THR A 227 -8.02 -3.91 8.13
N SER A 228 -8.04 -2.56 8.07
CA SER A 228 -8.03 -1.70 9.26
C SER A 228 -9.31 -1.83 10.08
N THR A 229 -10.48 -1.97 9.43
CA THR A 229 -11.76 -2.23 10.09
C THR A 229 -11.75 -3.57 10.82
N LEU A 230 -11.26 -4.64 10.16
CA LEU A 230 -11.09 -5.96 10.76
C LEU A 230 -10.17 -5.90 12.00
N SER A 231 -9.03 -5.22 11.88
CA SER A 231 -8.10 -5.03 13.00
C SER A 231 -8.74 -4.27 14.16
N SER A 232 -9.53 -3.24 13.87
CA SER A 232 -10.24 -2.44 14.87
C SER A 232 -11.31 -3.26 15.60
N PHE A 233 -12.04 -4.10 14.87
CA PHE A 233 -13.01 -5.03 15.46
C PHE A 233 -12.37 -5.91 16.54
N PHE A 234 -11.27 -6.60 16.20
CA PHE A 234 -10.58 -7.47 17.16
C PHE A 234 -9.93 -6.69 18.32
N SER A 235 -9.41 -5.50 18.05
CA SER A 235 -8.86 -4.64 19.10
C SER A 235 -9.94 -4.21 20.09
N THR A 236 -11.13 -3.89 19.61
CA THR A 236 -12.29 -3.52 20.43
C THR A 236 -12.77 -4.71 21.26
N LEU A 237 -12.89 -5.90 20.66
CA LEU A 237 -13.23 -7.11 21.41
C LEU A 237 -12.26 -7.36 22.57
N LYS A 238 -10.97 -7.16 22.34
CA LYS A 238 -9.94 -7.33 23.37
C LYS A 238 -10.06 -6.33 24.53
N VAL A 239 -10.39 -5.08 24.24
CA VAL A 239 -10.48 -3.99 25.24
C VAL A 239 -11.78 -4.06 26.05
N CYS A 240 -12.90 -4.44 25.40
CA CYS A 240 -14.20 -4.50 26.08
C CYS A 240 -14.29 -5.59 27.16
N GLY A 241 -13.26 -6.42 27.34
CA GLY A 241 -13.13 -7.32 28.49
C GLY A 241 -14.15 -8.46 28.61
N SER A 242 -15.08 -8.55 27.66
CA SER A 242 -16.17 -9.55 27.67
C SER A 242 -15.86 -10.80 26.84
N LEU A 243 -14.60 -10.99 26.44
CA LEU A 243 -14.21 -12.11 25.58
C LEU A 243 -14.49 -13.49 26.19
N SER A 244 -14.44 -13.59 27.52
CA SER A 244 -14.75 -14.85 28.22
C SER A 244 -16.18 -15.33 28.06
N SER A 245 -17.10 -14.47 27.61
CA SER A 245 -18.50 -14.81 27.34
C SER A 245 -18.81 -15.00 25.85
N TYR A 246 -17.84 -14.75 24.97
CA TYR A 246 -18.05 -14.89 23.52
C TYR A 246 -17.67 -16.30 23.05
N ASP A 247 -18.61 -17.01 22.51
CA ASP A 247 -18.35 -18.24 21.76
C ASP A 247 -17.91 -17.91 20.31
N PRO A 248 -17.27 -18.86 19.61
CA PRO A 248 -16.83 -18.67 18.24
C PRO A 248 -17.93 -18.23 17.27
N ASN A 249 -19.18 -18.72 17.42
CA ASN A 249 -20.28 -18.37 16.54
C ASN A 249 -20.69 -16.90 16.71
N SER A 250 -20.73 -16.44 17.94
CA SER A 250 -21.03 -15.02 18.24
C SER A 250 -20.01 -14.07 17.67
N ILE A 251 -18.72 -14.43 17.73
CA ILE A 251 -17.63 -13.62 17.16
C ILE A 251 -17.78 -13.56 15.64
N LEU A 252 -17.98 -14.69 14.98
CA LEU A 252 -18.11 -14.74 13.52
C LEU A 252 -19.36 -13.99 13.04
N SER A 253 -20.50 -14.18 13.72
CA SER A 253 -21.74 -13.47 13.36
C SER A 253 -21.60 -11.96 13.50
N ALA A 254 -21.00 -11.49 14.61
CA ALA A 254 -20.76 -10.08 14.83
C ALA A 254 -19.80 -9.49 13.77
N LEU A 255 -18.71 -10.18 13.46
CA LEU A 255 -17.78 -9.75 12.43
C LEU A 255 -18.42 -9.70 11.05
N ASN A 256 -19.20 -10.73 10.68
CA ASN A 256 -19.92 -10.75 9.41
C ASN A 256 -20.90 -9.56 9.28
N ASN A 257 -21.62 -9.26 10.34
CA ASN A 257 -22.52 -8.10 10.34
C ASN A 257 -21.75 -6.78 10.19
N VAL A 258 -20.60 -6.62 10.86
CA VAL A 258 -19.73 -5.44 10.67
C VAL A 258 -19.27 -5.33 9.22
N VAL A 259 -18.88 -6.42 8.57
CA VAL A 259 -18.49 -6.39 7.15
C VAL A 259 -19.69 -6.00 6.28
N ILE A 260 -20.88 -6.60 6.48
CA ILE A 260 -22.11 -6.23 5.74
C ILE A 260 -22.43 -4.74 5.88
N ASP A 261 -22.35 -4.20 7.09
CA ASP A 261 -22.74 -2.82 7.38
C ASP A 261 -21.70 -1.79 6.88
N GLN A 262 -20.44 -2.19 6.73
CA GLN A 262 -19.32 -1.28 6.45
C GLN A 262 -18.81 -1.35 5.00
N THR A 263 -19.33 -2.27 4.17
CA THR A 263 -18.84 -2.47 2.80
C THR A 263 -19.97 -2.35 1.77
N PRO A 264 -19.67 -1.84 0.56
CA PRO A 264 -20.55 -1.98 -0.59
C PRO A 264 -20.85 -3.45 -0.91
N GLU A 265 -21.98 -3.74 -1.56
CA GLU A 265 -22.42 -5.12 -1.87
C GLU A 265 -21.42 -5.92 -2.71
N GLU A 266 -20.56 -5.25 -3.49
CA GLU A 266 -19.56 -5.90 -4.34
C GLU A 266 -18.30 -6.33 -3.58
N ILE A 267 -18.13 -5.88 -2.34
CA ILE A 267 -16.95 -6.16 -1.52
C ILE A 267 -17.28 -7.24 -0.49
N PHE A 268 -16.51 -8.29 -0.47
CA PHE A 268 -16.60 -9.37 0.49
C PHE A 268 -15.22 -9.76 1.03
N VAL A 269 -15.18 -10.57 2.07
CA VAL A 269 -13.94 -11.04 2.68
C VAL A 269 -13.96 -12.56 2.78
N ALA A 270 -13.04 -13.21 2.07
CA ALA A 270 -12.75 -14.60 2.33
C ALA A 270 -11.97 -14.74 3.64
N ALA A 271 -12.33 -15.67 4.50
CA ALA A 271 -11.70 -15.82 5.81
C ALA A 271 -11.64 -17.27 6.29
N ALA A 272 -10.54 -17.61 6.95
CA ALA A 272 -10.42 -18.85 7.69
C ALA A 272 -10.20 -18.56 9.17
N PHE A 273 -10.91 -19.27 10.04
CA PHE A 273 -10.78 -19.17 11.49
C PHE A 273 -10.44 -20.52 12.08
N VAL A 274 -9.52 -20.52 13.04
CA VAL A 274 -9.16 -21.69 13.83
C VAL A 274 -9.21 -21.30 15.30
N PHE A 275 -10.15 -21.86 16.03
CA PHE A 275 -10.24 -21.72 17.48
C PHE A 275 -9.58 -22.93 18.14
N ILE A 276 -8.59 -22.69 18.95
CA ILE A 276 -7.79 -23.71 19.64
C ILE A 276 -8.14 -23.65 21.13
N ASP A 277 -8.91 -24.64 21.57
CA ASP A 277 -9.27 -24.85 22.96
C ASP A 277 -8.29 -25.88 23.58
N ARG A 278 -7.35 -25.38 24.39
CA ARG A 278 -6.31 -26.20 25.00
C ARG A 278 -6.83 -27.03 26.18
N GLU A 279 -7.91 -26.59 26.81
CA GLU A 279 -8.54 -27.31 27.92
C GLU A 279 -9.33 -28.53 27.41
N LYS A 280 -10.15 -28.31 26.37
CA LYS A 280 -10.89 -29.38 25.73
C LYS A 280 -10.03 -30.23 24.79
N ARG A 281 -8.82 -29.77 24.47
CA ARG A 281 -7.94 -30.36 23.45
C ARG A 281 -8.66 -30.48 22.10
N GLU A 282 -9.31 -29.42 21.66
CA GLU A 282 -10.07 -29.36 20.41
C GLU A 282 -9.67 -28.14 19.59
N ALA A 283 -9.64 -28.30 18.27
CA ALA A 283 -9.50 -27.23 17.29
C ALA A 283 -10.76 -27.15 16.45
N THR A 284 -11.43 -26.00 16.45
CA THR A 284 -12.67 -25.74 15.69
C THR A 284 -12.37 -24.80 14.54
N PHE A 285 -12.79 -25.20 13.33
CA PHE A 285 -12.49 -24.53 12.07
C PHE A 285 -13.78 -23.97 11.45
N PHE A 286 -13.71 -22.73 11.00
CA PHE A 286 -14.69 -22.10 10.13
C PHE A 286 -13.96 -21.58 8.90
N ASN A 287 -14.41 -21.95 7.71
CA ASN A 287 -13.83 -21.49 6.45
C ASN A 287 -14.90 -20.78 5.62
N CYS A 288 -14.82 -19.45 5.61
CA CYS A 288 -15.73 -18.54 4.94
C CYS A 288 -15.22 -18.23 3.52
N GLY A 289 -15.24 -19.22 2.63
CA GLY A 289 -14.80 -19.05 1.24
C GLY A 289 -13.29 -18.87 1.07
N TYR A 290 -12.48 -19.19 2.07
CA TYR A 290 -11.03 -19.07 2.04
C TYR A 290 -10.35 -20.31 1.46
N SER A 291 -9.06 -20.20 1.13
CA SER A 291 -8.24 -21.36 0.73
C SER A 291 -8.33 -22.49 1.76
N PRO A 292 -8.22 -23.77 1.34
CA PRO A 292 -8.28 -24.88 2.26
C PRO A 292 -7.20 -24.81 3.34
N VAL A 293 -7.58 -25.08 4.59
CA VAL A 293 -6.66 -25.17 5.72
C VAL A 293 -6.10 -26.58 5.81
N TYR A 294 -4.79 -26.71 5.81
CA TYR A 294 -4.13 -28.01 6.02
C TYR A 294 -3.85 -28.21 7.51
N VAL A 295 -4.18 -29.42 8.01
CA VAL A 295 -3.96 -29.83 9.39
C VAL A 295 -3.10 -31.09 9.39
N PHE A 296 -2.00 -31.05 10.14
CA PHE A 296 -1.07 -32.17 10.29
C PHE A 296 -0.94 -32.56 11.76
N PHE A 297 -0.86 -33.86 12.04
CA PHE A 297 -0.72 -34.36 13.41
C PHE A 297 -0.15 -35.78 13.38
N THR A 298 0.30 -36.28 14.54
CA THR A 298 0.66 -37.69 14.74
C THR A 298 -0.31 -38.31 15.75
N GLU A 299 -0.81 -39.52 15.46
CA GLU A 299 -1.57 -40.31 16.45
C GLU A 299 -0.61 -40.91 17.49
N GLU A 300 -1.11 -41.19 18.71
CA GLU A 300 -0.28 -41.57 19.87
C GLU A 300 0.60 -42.79 19.60
N GLU A 301 0.14 -43.73 18.79
CA GLU A 301 0.85 -44.99 18.46
C GLU A 301 1.60 -44.95 17.12
N SER A 302 1.56 -43.80 16.38
CA SER A 302 2.10 -43.70 15.03
C SER A 302 3.26 -42.68 14.97
N VAL A 303 4.33 -43.08 14.28
CA VAL A 303 5.42 -42.17 13.91
C VAL A 303 5.09 -41.37 12.62
N LYS A 304 4.10 -41.83 11.86
CA LYS A 304 3.73 -41.22 10.58
C LYS A 304 2.76 -40.03 10.78
N ALA A 305 3.08 -38.91 10.19
CA ALA A 305 2.17 -37.80 10.14
C ALA A 305 0.94 -38.11 9.30
N LYS A 306 -0.23 -37.73 9.81
CA LYS A 306 -1.49 -37.69 9.07
C LYS A 306 -1.83 -36.26 8.70
N GLY A 307 -2.52 -36.07 7.57
CA GLY A 307 -3.00 -34.79 7.12
C GLY A 307 -4.50 -34.80 6.91
N LYS A 308 -5.16 -33.69 7.28
CA LYS A 308 -6.55 -33.40 6.92
C LYS A 308 -6.59 -32.05 6.19
N ILE A 309 -7.57 -31.89 5.33
CA ILE A 309 -7.80 -30.64 4.58
C ILE A 309 -9.21 -30.17 4.93
N ILE A 310 -9.31 -28.94 5.42
CA ILE A 310 -10.59 -28.29 5.77
C ILE A 310 -10.90 -27.27 4.68
N GLY A 311 -11.80 -27.61 3.78
CA GLY A 311 -12.27 -26.70 2.73
C GLY A 311 -13.33 -25.70 3.22
N PRO A 312 -13.77 -24.80 2.33
CA PRO A 312 -14.83 -23.85 2.63
C PRO A 312 -16.14 -24.56 3.05
N ASN A 313 -16.74 -24.08 4.12
CA ASN A 313 -18.01 -24.57 4.65
C ASN A 313 -19.03 -23.46 4.96
N LEU A 314 -18.62 -22.20 4.78
CA LEU A 314 -19.44 -21.00 4.92
C LEU A 314 -19.25 -20.07 3.71
N TRP A 315 -20.18 -19.18 3.49
CA TRP A 315 -20.04 -18.09 2.54
C TRP A 315 -18.98 -17.10 3.03
N PRO A 316 -18.27 -16.39 2.12
CA PRO A 316 -17.44 -15.26 2.50
C PRO A 316 -18.20 -14.25 3.35
N LEU A 317 -17.49 -13.56 4.24
CA LEU A 317 -18.05 -12.49 5.05
C LEU A 317 -18.50 -11.32 4.16
N GLY A 318 -19.60 -10.69 4.53
CA GLY A 318 -20.14 -9.54 3.79
C GLY A 318 -21.21 -9.91 2.76
N ILE A 319 -21.31 -11.17 2.31
CA ILE A 319 -22.27 -11.57 1.28
C ILE A 319 -23.70 -11.67 1.84
N LYS A 320 -23.85 -12.30 3.00
CA LYS A 320 -25.14 -12.47 3.67
C LYS A 320 -24.97 -12.79 5.14
N THR A 321 -26.01 -12.54 5.93
CA THR A 321 -26.06 -12.95 7.34
C THR A 321 -26.01 -14.46 7.48
N PHE A 322 -25.32 -14.96 8.51
CA PHE A 322 -25.27 -16.38 8.80
C PHE A 322 -26.53 -16.82 9.53
N ALA A 323 -27.27 -17.73 8.92
CA ALA A 323 -28.43 -18.39 9.55
C ALA A 323 -28.00 -19.58 10.41
N ASP A 324 -26.96 -20.29 9.99
CA ASP A 324 -26.37 -21.44 10.68
C ASP A 324 -24.86 -21.45 10.43
N LEU A 325 -24.09 -21.52 11.50
CA LEU A 325 -22.63 -21.54 11.47
C LEU A 325 -22.12 -22.99 11.61
N LYS A 326 -21.88 -23.61 10.47
CA LYS A 326 -21.29 -24.96 10.43
C LYS A 326 -19.77 -24.87 10.67
N SER A 327 -19.29 -25.68 11.60
CA SER A 327 -17.87 -25.80 11.90
C SER A 327 -17.37 -27.22 11.72
N HIS A 328 -16.06 -27.37 11.58
CA HIS A 328 -15.37 -28.65 11.70
C HIS A 328 -14.55 -28.67 12.98
N THR A 329 -14.78 -29.62 13.86
CA THR A 329 -14.00 -29.79 15.09
C THR A 329 -13.12 -31.02 15.00
N LEU A 330 -11.85 -30.88 15.36
CA LEU A 330 -10.87 -31.95 15.40
C LEU A 330 -10.23 -32.02 16.79
N PRO A 331 -10.00 -33.25 17.34
CA PRO A 331 -9.20 -33.38 18.53
C PRO A 331 -7.75 -32.96 18.27
N ILE A 332 -7.15 -32.31 19.26
CA ILE A 332 -5.73 -31.96 19.22
C ILE A 332 -4.91 -33.18 19.61
N HIS A 333 -4.35 -33.81 18.59
CA HIS A 333 -3.39 -34.89 18.74
C HIS A 333 -1.95 -34.36 19.00
N LYS A 334 -1.02 -35.29 19.15
CA LYS A 334 0.40 -34.96 19.28
C LYS A 334 0.93 -34.29 18.01
N ASN A 335 1.80 -33.25 18.17
CA ASN A 335 2.39 -32.48 17.07
C ASN A 335 1.31 -31.87 16.13
N PHE A 336 0.22 -31.38 16.73
CA PHE A 336 -0.87 -30.78 15.94
C PHE A 336 -0.41 -29.46 15.35
N ARG A 337 -0.55 -29.35 14.03
CA ARG A 337 -0.11 -28.18 13.27
C ARG A 337 -1.17 -27.79 12.25
N THR A 338 -1.45 -26.50 12.16
CA THR A 338 -2.29 -25.93 11.09
C THR A 338 -1.43 -25.12 10.13
N PHE A 339 -1.75 -25.19 8.84
CA PHE A 339 -1.16 -24.38 7.79
C PHE A 339 -2.30 -23.69 7.05
N ILE A 340 -2.40 -22.38 7.22
CA ILE A 340 -3.39 -21.48 6.62
C ILE A 340 -2.66 -20.65 5.59
N HIS A 341 -3.20 -20.51 4.39
CA HIS A 341 -2.57 -19.73 3.31
C HIS A 341 -3.61 -18.97 2.49
N SER A 342 -3.24 -17.80 1.97
CA SER A 342 -4.03 -17.09 0.96
C SER A 342 -3.97 -17.81 -0.40
N ASP A 343 -4.89 -17.47 -1.28
CA ASP A 343 -4.92 -18.02 -2.64
C ASP A 343 -3.72 -17.56 -3.47
N GLY A 344 -3.14 -16.38 -3.20
CA GLY A 344 -1.93 -15.92 -3.88
C GLY A 344 -0.75 -16.88 -3.82
N LEU A 345 -0.71 -17.81 -2.84
CA LEU A 345 0.29 -18.86 -2.79
C LEU A 345 0.10 -19.88 -3.93
N ILE A 346 -1.13 -20.33 -4.16
CA ILE A 346 -1.45 -21.33 -5.17
C ILE A 346 -1.69 -20.72 -6.54
N ASP A 347 -2.05 -19.42 -6.59
CA ASP A 347 -2.27 -18.65 -7.81
C ASP A 347 -1.03 -17.94 -8.32
N ALA A 348 0.12 -18.11 -7.67
CA ALA A 348 1.39 -17.63 -8.16
C ALA A 348 1.73 -18.22 -9.53
N TYR A 349 2.22 -17.39 -10.45
CA TYR A 349 2.65 -17.78 -11.80
C TYR A 349 4.17 -17.74 -11.94
N ASN A 350 4.71 -18.64 -12.72
CA ASN A 350 6.12 -18.59 -13.13
C ASN A 350 6.29 -17.79 -14.45
N GLU A 351 7.53 -17.63 -14.90
CA GLU A 351 7.89 -16.94 -16.14
C GLU A 351 7.26 -17.54 -17.41
N LYS A 352 6.81 -18.78 -17.35
CA LYS A 352 6.12 -19.47 -18.46
C LYS A 352 4.61 -19.29 -18.41
N GLY A 353 4.08 -18.60 -17.39
CA GLY A 353 2.65 -18.46 -17.15
C GLY A 353 1.99 -19.71 -16.56
N GLU A 354 2.76 -20.65 -16.00
CA GLU A 354 2.23 -21.83 -15.32
C GLU A 354 1.90 -21.48 -13.87
N ARG A 355 0.72 -21.87 -13.40
CA ARG A 355 0.26 -21.66 -12.03
C ARG A 355 0.91 -22.66 -11.07
N TYR A 356 1.27 -22.23 -9.85
CA TYR A 356 1.83 -23.12 -8.83
C TYR A 356 0.85 -24.24 -8.46
N GLY A 357 -0.35 -23.87 -8.10
CA GLY A 357 -1.47 -24.77 -7.86
C GLY A 357 -1.38 -25.60 -6.58
N GLU A 358 -2.51 -26.17 -6.18
CA GLU A 358 -2.62 -27.02 -4.97
C GLU A 358 -1.75 -28.27 -5.03
N GLU A 359 -1.54 -28.85 -6.20
CA GLU A 359 -0.76 -30.08 -6.34
C GLU A 359 0.70 -29.85 -5.95
N ASN A 360 1.32 -28.77 -6.41
CA ASN A 360 2.69 -28.42 -6.04
C ASN A 360 2.78 -28.08 -4.55
N LEU A 361 1.77 -27.35 -4.02
CA LEU A 361 1.70 -27.07 -2.58
C LEU A 361 1.65 -28.37 -1.76
N ARG A 362 0.85 -29.34 -2.15
CA ARG A 362 0.78 -30.66 -1.47
C ARG A 362 2.11 -31.41 -1.56
N LYS A 363 2.73 -31.46 -2.75
CA LYS A 363 4.06 -32.08 -2.94
C LYS A 363 5.13 -31.41 -2.07
N PHE A 364 5.02 -30.09 -1.86
CA PHE A 364 5.90 -29.35 -0.97
C PHE A 364 5.66 -29.65 0.50
N LEU A 365 4.38 -29.60 0.95
CA LEU A 365 4.00 -29.66 2.36
C LEU A 365 4.14 -31.06 2.97
N TYR A 366 3.63 -32.11 2.31
CA TYR A 366 3.55 -33.44 2.92
C TYR A 366 4.90 -33.99 3.41
N PRO A 367 6.01 -33.91 2.65
CA PRO A 367 7.32 -34.38 3.12
C PRO A 367 7.93 -33.50 4.23
N ARG A 368 7.39 -32.29 4.42
CA ARG A 368 7.95 -31.26 5.30
C ARG A 368 7.06 -30.91 6.49
N CYS A 369 5.86 -31.47 6.56
CA CYS A 369 4.83 -31.07 7.52
C CYS A 369 5.24 -31.14 9.00
N MET A 370 6.24 -31.97 9.33
CA MET A 370 6.77 -32.13 10.70
C MET A 370 8.16 -31.48 10.88
N LYS A 371 8.71 -30.78 9.89
CA LYS A 371 9.93 -30.00 10.07
C LYS A 371 9.69 -28.84 11.05
N PRO A 372 10.74 -28.31 11.72
CA PRO A 372 10.63 -27.07 12.48
C PRO A 372 9.97 -25.96 11.64
N VAL A 373 9.07 -25.18 12.24
CA VAL A 373 8.24 -24.20 11.50
C VAL A 373 9.09 -23.19 10.77
N GLU A 374 10.18 -22.73 11.38
CA GLU A 374 11.12 -21.79 10.78
C GLU A 374 11.79 -22.38 9.53
N THR A 375 12.15 -23.67 9.57
CA THR A 375 12.74 -24.38 8.43
C THR A 375 11.70 -24.54 7.32
N LEU A 376 10.45 -24.87 7.66
CA LEU A 376 9.37 -25.00 6.70
C LEU A 376 9.09 -23.68 5.98
N LEU A 377 9.04 -22.56 6.70
CA LEU A 377 8.85 -21.23 6.12
C LEU A 377 10.04 -20.78 5.27
N ALA A 378 11.26 -21.05 5.69
CA ALA A 378 12.46 -20.76 4.89
C ALA A 378 12.51 -21.59 3.60
N ASP A 379 12.15 -22.89 3.68
CA ASP A 379 12.02 -23.77 2.51
C ASP A 379 10.92 -23.24 1.57
N LEU A 380 9.78 -22.75 2.11
CA LEU A 380 8.68 -22.20 1.33
C LEU A 380 9.11 -20.91 0.60
N ASP A 381 9.79 -19.99 1.28
CA ASP A 381 10.28 -18.77 0.66
C ASP A 381 11.23 -19.08 -0.50
N LYS A 382 12.12 -20.04 -0.31
CA LYS A 382 13.03 -20.51 -1.35
C LYS A 382 12.31 -21.14 -2.53
N GLU A 383 11.31 -21.99 -2.25
CA GLU A 383 10.47 -22.65 -3.26
C GLU A 383 9.72 -21.60 -4.10
N MET A 384 9.05 -20.66 -3.44
CA MET A 384 8.29 -19.62 -4.13
C MET A 384 9.18 -18.68 -4.95
N LYS A 385 10.35 -18.27 -4.43
CA LYS A 385 11.32 -17.47 -5.18
C LYS A 385 11.85 -18.21 -6.41
N SER A 386 12.11 -19.52 -6.28
CA SER A 386 12.58 -20.35 -7.39
C SER A 386 11.50 -20.57 -8.44
N PHE A 387 10.24 -20.75 -8.02
CA PHE A 387 9.12 -20.99 -8.92
C PHE A 387 8.73 -19.72 -9.69
N ILE A 388 8.56 -18.60 -8.99
CA ILE A 388 8.13 -17.32 -9.57
C ILE A 388 9.23 -16.74 -10.50
N GLY A 389 10.51 -16.87 -10.12
CA GLY A 389 11.62 -16.29 -10.88
C GLY A 389 11.49 -14.77 -10.99
N SER A 390 11.54 -14.23 -12.21
CA SER A 390 11.36 -12.81 -12.53
C SER A 390 9.90 -12.44 -12.88
N ALA A 391 8.95 -13.38 -12.81
CA ALA A 391 7.55 -13.08 -13.07
C ALA A 391 6.98 -12.12 -12.01
N PRO A 392 6.10 -11.17 -12.40
CA PRO A 392 5.47 -10.28 -11.44
C PRO A 392 4.55 -11.07 -10.50
N GLN A 393 4.60 -10.74 -9.21
CA GLN A 393 3.67 -11.32 -8.25
C GLN A 393 2.28 -10.73 -8.48
N ALA A 394 1.29 -11.59 -8.70
CA ALA A 394 -0.08 -11.18 -9.05
C ALA A 394 -0.94 -10.86 -7.83
N ASP A 395 -0.69 -11.52 -6.70
CA ASP A 395 -1.43 -11.36 -5.46
C ASP A 395 -0.56 -11.49 -4.21
N ASP A 396 -1.11 -11.08 -3.05
CA ASP A 396 -0.46 -11.21 -1.77
C ASP A 396 -0.31 -12.69 -1.40
N ILE A 397 0.87 -13.07 -0.90
CA ILE A 397 1.13 -14.42 -0.40
C ILE A 397 1.24 -14.33 1.11
N THR A 398 0.26 -14.87 1.80
CA THR A 398 0.27 -14.95 3.26
C THR A 398 0.15 -16.38 3.72
N VAL A 399 0.95 -16.73 4.72
CA VAL A 399 0.90 -18.04 5.37
C VAL A 399 0.96 -17.87 6.88
N MET A 400 0.12 -18.59 7.59
CA MET A 400 0.16 -18.69 9.04
C MET A 400 0.21 -20.14 9.46
N ILE A 401 1.22 -20.47 10.24
CA ILE A 401 1.40 -21.82 10.81
C ILE A 401 1.25 -21.74 12.31
N ALA A 402 0.37 -22.56 12.87
CA ALA A 402 0.29 -22.75 14.30
C ALA A 402 0.67 -24.17 14.66
N GLU A 403 1.50 -24.32 15.69
CA GLU A 403 1.93 -25.59 16.27
C GLU A 403 1.53 -25.66 17.73
N ILE A 404 0.87 -26.77 18.08
CA ILE A 404 0.41 -27.03 19.45
C ILE A 404 1.25 -28.17 19.99
N SER A 405 1.95 -27.91 21.12
CA SER A 405 2.81 -28.84 21.85
C SER A 405 2.10 -29.46 23.05
#